data_ae3ac12453b1e62c86c09e5551c9c049
#
_entry.id   ae3ac12453b1e62c86c09e5551c9c049
#
_cell.length_a   1.000
_cell.length_b   1.000
_cell.length_c   1.000
_cell.angle_alpha   90.00
_cell.angle_beta   90.00
_cell.angle_gamma   90.00
#
_symmetry.space_group_name_H-M   'P 1'
#
loop_
_entity.id
_entity.type
_entity.pdbx_description
1 polymer ?
#
loop_
_entity_poly.entity_id
_entity_poly.type
_entity_poly.pdbx_seq_one_letter_code
_entity_poly.pdbx_strand_id
1 'polypeptide(L)'
;MKGLKDKVIIVTGGAGGIGSATCKRLAEEGAKVAVFDMNLEAAKTLVAEIEANNGQAIAIECDITDRQIVDSAVKSTQEQLGPIDALVNNAGWDVFKPFLKTSANEWEKLIQINLIGMLNMHHAVLPVMVERNHGRVVNIASDAARVGSSGEAVYAACKGGLLSFSKTLAREHSRNNITFNVICPGPTDTALLAGVTEGASNPEKLREAFTRAIPLGRLGQPDDLASAITFFLSDDAGFVTGQVLSVSGGLTMNG
;
A
#
# COMPACT_ATOMS: atom_id res chain seq x y z
N MET A 1 -3.21 -11.21 -15.53
CA MET A 1 -4.47 -10.44 -15.44
C MET A 1 -4.58 -9.52 -16.64
N LYS A 2 -5.81 -9.11 -17.03
CA LYS A 2 -5.99 -8.27 -18.22
C LYS A 2 -5.63 -6.81 -17.93
N GLY A 3 -5.11 -6.10 -18.95
CA GLY A 3 -4.96 -4.64 -18.93
C GLY A 3 -3.78 -4.08 -18.13
N LEU A 4 -2.85 -4.91 -17.65
CA LEU A 4 -1.68 -4.46 -16.89
C LEU A 4 -0.44 -4.23 -17.77
N LYS A 5 -0.35 -4.91 -18.90
CA LYS A 5 0.79 -4.78 -19.81
C LYS A 5 0.99 -3.32 -20.26
N ASP A 6 2.22 -2.86 -20.19
CA ASP A 6 2.67 -1.50 -20.53
C ASP A 6 2.09 -0.37 -19.65
N LYS A 7 1.30 -0.68 -18.61
CA LYS A 7 0.77 0.31 -17.67
C LYS A 7 1.83 0.83 -16.72
N VAL A 8 1.84 2.15 -16.50
CA VAL A 8 2.74 2.81 -15.56
C VAL A 8 2.11 2.84 -14.19
N ILE A 9 2.75 2.16 -13.23
CA ILE A 9 2.20 1.96 -11.88
C ILE A 9 3.20 2.42 -10.83
N ILE A 10 2.79 3.35 -9.96
CA ILE A 10 3.58 3.78 -8.80
C ILE A 10 3.23 2.89 -7.60
N VAL A 11 4.25 2.41 -6.89
CA VAL A 11 4.11 1.70 -5.61
C VAL A 11 4.93 2.41 -4.54
N THR A 12 4.27 3.01 -3.54
CA THR A 12 4.96 3.66 -2.40
C THR A 12 5.35 2.63 -1.34
N GLY A 13 6.50 2.84 -0.66
CA GLY A 13 7.10 1.81 0.20
C GLY A 13 7.39 0.53 -0.60
N GLY A 14 7.77 0.72 -1.87
CA GLY A 14 7.89 -0.34 -2.85
C GLY A 14 9.01 -1.33 -2.56
N ALA A 15 10.03 -0.94 -1.78
CA ALA A 15 11.10 -1.83 -1.35
C ALA A 15 10.77 -2.64 -0.06
N GLY A 16 9.64 -2.33 0.62
CA GLY A 16 9.16 -3.07 1.79
C GLY A 16 8.49 -4.41 1.41
N GLY A 17 8.13 -5.22 2.40
CA GLY A 17 7.62 -6.58 2.20
C GLY A 17 6.47 -6.68 1.19
N ILE A 18 5.30 -6.10 1.50
CA ILE A 18 4.12 -6.11 0.61
C ILE A 18 4.41 -5.32 -0.69
N GLY A 19 5.10 -4.18 -0.57
CA GLY A 19 5.47 -3.35 -1.72
C GLY A 19 6.34 -4.10 -2.73
N SER A 20 7.38 -4.78 -2.26
CA SER A 20 8.32 -5.55 -3.09
C SER A 20 7.61 -6.70 -3.83
N ALA A 21 6.79 -7.49 -3.12
CA ALA A 21 6.01 -8.55 -3.74
C ALA A 21 5.03 -7.97 -4.79
N THR A 22 4.41 -6.83 -4.48
CA THR A 22 3.52 -6.13 -5.42
C THR A 22 4.27 -5.66 -6.67
N CYS A 23 5.44 -5.03 -6.51
CA CYS A 23 6.25 -4.57 -7.64
C CYS A 23 6.67 -5.74 -8.55
N LYS A 24 7.15 -6.84 -7.97
CA LYS A 24 7.52 -8.04 -8.72
C LYS A 24 6.33 -8.60 -9.49
N ARG A 25 5.19 -8.79 -8.82
CA ARG A 25 3.99 -9.30 -9.46
C ARG A 25 3.48 -8.41 -10.59
N LEU A 26 3.49 -7.10 -10.42
CA LEU A 26 3.09 -6.15 -11.47
C LEU A 26 4.03 -6.21 -12.68
N ALA A 27 5.33 -6.32 -12.44
CA ALA A 27 6.33 -6.48 -13.51
C ALA A 27 6.16 -7.80 -14.27
N GLU A 28 5.83 -8.91 -13.58
CA GLU A 28 5.50 -10.20 -14.19
C GLU A 28 4.26 -10.12 -15.10
N GLU A 29 3.29 -9.26 -14.76
CA GLU A 29 2.10 -8.98 -15.60
C GLU A 29 2.41 -8.00 -16.75
N GLY A 30 3.68 -7.57 -16.89
CA GLY A 30 4.16 -6.68 -17.95
C GLY A 30 3.96 -5.19 -17.70
N ALA A 31 3.66 -4.78 -16.48
CA ALA A 31 3.59 -3.37 -16.11
C ALA A 31 4.97 -2.73 -16.00
N LYS A 32 5.02 -1.40 -16.17
CA LYS A 32 6.18 -0.54 -15.90
C LYS A 32 6.06 0.00 -14.48
N VAL A 33 6.94 -0.39 -13.59
CA VAL A 33 6.79 -0.12 -12.15
C VAL A 33 7.72 1.00 -11.70
N ALA A 34 7.17 2.05 -11.09
CA ALA A 34 7.94 3.05 -10.35
C ALA A 34 7.95 2.68 -8.86
N VAL A 35 9.11 2.23 -8.39
CA VAL A 35 9.35 1.84 -6.99
C VAL A 35 9.70 3.09 -6.20
N PHE A 36 8.74 3.63 -5.45
CA PHE A 36 8.96 4.77 -4.56
C PHE A 36 9.30 4.27 -3.16
N ASP A 37 10.47 4.64 -2.65
CA ASP A 37 10.88 4.29 -1.28
C ASP A 37 11.83 5.37 -0.72
N MET A 38 11.86 5.55 0.59
CA MET A 38 12.86 6.39 1.25
C MET A 38 14.25 5.74 1.21
N ASN A 39 14.32 4.42 1.14
CA ASN A 39 15.55 3.66 0.98
C ASN A 39 15.83 3.39 -0.50
N LEU A 40 16.48 4.36 -1.15
CA LEU A 40 16.82 4.28 -2.57
C LEU A 40 17.65 3.05 -2.94
N GLU A 41 18.57 2.62 -2.07
CA GLU A 41 19.42 1.45 -2.36
C GLU A 41 18.63 0.14 -2.34
N ALA A 42 17.69 0.00 -1.40
CA ALA A 42 16.77 -1.13 -1.40
C ALA A 42 15.86 -1.11 -2.64
N ALA A 43 15.38 0.07 -3.06
CA ALA A 43 14.58 0.22 -4.28
C ALA A 43 15.38 -0.14 -5.53
N LYS A 44 16.65 0.27 -5.64
CA LYS A 44 17.56 -0.10 -6.74
C LYS A 44 17.81 -1.61 -6.78
N THR A 45 18.01 -2.23 -5.63
CA THR A 45 18.19 -3.69 -5.54
C THR A 45 16.95 -4.42 -6.09
N LEU A 46 15.75 -4.00 -5.69
CA LEU A 46 14.51 -4.56 -6.20
C LEU A 46 14.35 -4.35 -7.72
N VAL A 47 14.68 -3.16 -8.21
CA VAL A 47 14.64 -2.87 -9.66
C VAL A 47 15.58 -3.81 -10.42
N ALA A 48 16.81 -4.02 -9.96
CA ALA A 48 17.74 -4.95 -10.58
C ALA A 48 17.20 -6.41 -10.60
N GLU A 49 16.52 -6.85 -9.54
CA GLU A 49 15.86 -8.16 -9.51
C GLU A 49 14.71 -8.26 -10.53
N ILE A 50 13.90 -7.20 -10.68
CA ILE A 50 12.82 -7.13 -11.66
C ILE A 50 13.38 -7.17 -13.08
N GLU A 51 14.42 -6.40 -13.38
CA GLU A 51 15.06 -6.34 -14.71
C GLU A 51 15.74 -7.67 -15.07
N ALA A 52 16.36 -8.35 -14.09
CA ALA A 52 16.93 -9.68 -14.29
C ALA A 52 15.88 -10.74 -14.69
N ASN A 53 14.61 -10.49 -14.37
CA ASN A 53 13.46 -11.31 -14.78
C ASN A 53 12.69 -10.73 -15.97
N ASN A 54 13.35 -9.87 -16.78
CA ASN A 54 12.78 -9.22 -17.96
C ASN A 54 11.59 -8.28 -17.69
N GLY A 55 11.40 -7.83 -16.45
CA GLY A 55 10.44 -6.79 -16.12
C GLY A 55 11.00 -5.40 -16.36
N GLN A 56 10.15 -4.38 -16.25
CA GLN A 56 10.55 -2.97 -16.37
C GLN A 56 10.22 -2.21 -15.10
N ALA A 57 11.23 -1.62 -14.46
CA ALA A 57 11.04 -0.82 -13.25
C ALA A 57 12.06 0.32 -13.16
N ILE A 58 11.73 1.35 -12.38
CA ILE A 58 12.64 2.42 -11.96
C ILE A 58 12.59 2.60 -10.44
N ALA A 59 13.70 2.98 -9.84
CA ALA A 59 13.79 3.32 -8.43
C ALA A 59 13.79 4.83 -8.25
N ILE A 60 12.91 5.35 -7.40
CA ILE A 60 12.82 6.78 -7.08
C ILE A 60 12.82 6.96 -5.56
N GLU A 61 13.77 7.74 -5.04
CA GLU A 61 13.77 8.14 -3.64
C GLU A 61 12.59 9.08 -3.38
N CYS A 62 11.73 8.70 -2.43
CA CYS A 62 10.54 9.48 -2.14
C CYS A 62 10.13 9.37 -0.68
N ASP A 63 10.24 10.49 0.05
CA ASP A 63 9.53 10.69 1.30
C ASP A 63 8.13 11.21 1.00
N ILE A 64 7.12 10.37 1.18
CA ILE A 64 5.72 10.74 0.90
C ILE A 64 5.19 11.83 1.83
N THR A 65 5.86 12.11 2.95
CA THR A 65 5.45 13.18 3.88
C THR A 65 5.86 14.57 3.37
N ASP A 66 6.84 14.64 2.47
CA ASP A 66 7.26 15.89 1.80
C ASP A 66 6.56 16.05 0.45
N ARG A 67 5.67 17.04 0.37
CA ARG A 67 4.89 17.31 -0.84
C ARG A 67 5.76 17.65 -2.04
N GLN A 68 6.87 18.38 -1.87
CA GLN A 68 7.71 18.78 -2.99
C GLN A 68 8.50 17.60 -3.56
N ILE A 69 8.95 16.71 -2.67
CA ILE A 69 9.59 15.44 -3.09
C ILE A 69 8.58 14.58 -3.86
N VAL A 70 7.35 14.47 -3.38
CA VAL A 70 6.28 13.72 -4.06
C VAL A 70 6.01 14.27 -5.46
N ASP A 71 5.83 15.59 -5.60
CA ASP A 71 5.57 16.22 -6.90
C ASP A 71 6.73 15.99 -7.88
N SER A 72 7.97 16.07 -7.40
CA SER A 72 9.17 15.80 -8.19
C SER A 72 9.27 14.33 -8.62
N ALA A 73 8.97 13.39 -7.72
CA ALA A 73 8.98 11.95 -7.98
C ALA A 73 7.91 11.55 -9.00
N VAL A 74 6.70 12.10 -8.89
CA VAL A 74 5.61 11.89 -9.85
C VAL A 74 5.97 12.41 -11.23
N LYS A 75 6.55 13.62 -11.32
CA LYS A 75 7.03 14.20 -12.57
C LYS A 75 8.13 13.33 -13.20
N SER A 76 9.11 12.92 -12.42
CA SER A 76 10.20 12.04 -12.88
C SER A 76 9.68 10.69 -13.41
N THR A 77 8.64 10.13 -12.76
CA THR A 77 7.97 8.91 -13.25
C THR A 77 7.37 9.12 -14.64
N GLN A 78 6.67 10.23 -14.84
CA GLN A 78 6.05 10.55 -16.14
C GLN A 78 7.08 10.76 -17.24
N GLU A 79 8.20 11.40 -16.94
CA GLU A 79 9.30 11.64 -17.89
C GLU A 79 9.99 10.34 -18.31
N GLN A 80 10.14 9.37 -17.40
CA GLN A 80 10.88 8.12 -17.64
C GLN A 80 10.02 6.98 -18.17
N LEU A 81 8.78 6.83 -17.68
CA LEU A 81 7.93 5.67 -17.99
C LEU A 81 6.69 6.05 -18.81
N GLY A 82 6.33 7.32 -18.83
CA GLY A 82 5.09 7.80 -19.45
C GLY A 82 3.99 8.12 -18.44
N PRO A 83 2.78 8.39 -18.93
CA PRO A 83 1.67 8.83 -18.09
C PRO A 83 1.23 7.74 -17.10
N ILE A 84 0.96 8.14 -15.85
CA ILE A 84 0.65 7.22 -14.75
C ILE A 84 -0.76 6.65 -14.93
N ASP A 85 -0.88 5.33 -14.93
CA ASP A 85 -2.13 4.58 -15.03
C ASP A 85 -2.67 4.12 -13.68
N ALA A 86 -1.77 3.83 -12.71
CA ALA A 86 -2.19 3.34 -11.40
C ALA A 86 -1.29 3.79 -10.26
N LEU A 87 -1.87 3.79 -9.05
CA LEU A 87 -1.19 4.12 -7.80
C LEU A 87 -1.50 3.07 -6.74
N VAL A 88 -0.45 2.50 -6.14
CA VAL A 88 -0.52 1.69 -4.92
C VAL A 88 0.06 2.49 -3.76
N ASN A 89 -0.79 2.98 -2.89
CA ASN A 89 -0.39 3.61 -1.65
C ASN A 89 -0.14 2.54 -0.58
N ASN A 90 1.09 2.05 -0.51
CA ASN A 90 1.49 0.97 0.39
C ASN A 90 2.41 1.46 1.52
N ALA A 91 3.14 2.55 1.36
CA ALA A 91 3.99 3.09 2.40
C ALA A 91 3.23 3.26 3.73
N GLY A 92 3.85 2.86 4.83
CA GLY A 92 3.26 2.95 6.14
C GLY A 92 4.28 2.62 7.24
N TRP A 93 3.97 3.05 8.44
CA TRP A 93 4.76 2.79 9.64
C TRP A 93 3.83 2.64 10.84
N ASP A 94 4.22 1.82 11.81
CA ASP A 94 3.44 1.60 13.01
C ASP A 94 4.32 1.55 14.27
N VAL A 95 3.67 1.78 15.41
CA VAL A 95 4.21 1.58 16.75
C VAL A 95 3.18 0.84 17.60
N PHE A 96 3.54 -0.35 18.07
CA PHE A 96 2.67 -1.19 18.87
C PHE A 96 2.80 -0.87 20.35
N LYS A 97 1.84 -0.06 20.87
CA LYS A 97 1.91 0.47 22.23
C LYS A 97 0.52 0.86 22.74
N PRO A 98 0.14 0.49 23.98
CA PRO A 98 -1.11 0.98 24.59
C PRO A 98 -1.23 2.50 24.49
N PHE A 99 -2.40 3.02 24.11
CA PHE A 99 -2.60 4.44 23.82
C PHE A 99 -2.07 5.38 24.92
N LEU A 100 -2.36 5.10 26.18
CA LEU A 100 -1.89 5.92 27.30
C LEU A 100 -0.37 5.92 27.52
N LYS A 101 0.36 5.07 26.82
CA LYS A 101 1.83 5.01 26.83
C LYS A 101 2.46 5.60 25.59
N THR A 102 1.66 6.04 24.62
CA THR A 102 2.15 6.72 23.41
C THR A 102 2.39 8.19 23.66
N SER A 103 3.26 8.82 22.88
CA SER A 103 3.62 10.24 22.95
C SER A 103 3.05 11.01 21.76
N ALA A 104 2.93 12.34 21.89
CA ALA A 104 2.49 13.22 20.81
C ALA A 104 3.42 13.14 19.58
N ASN A 105 4.72 12.97 19.76
CA ASN A 105 5.67 12.82 18.63
C ASN A 105 5.42 11.53 17.86
N GLU A 106 5.06 10.42 18.54
CA GLU A 106 4.67 9.17 17.87
C GLU A 106 3.37 9.36 17.10
N TRP A 107 2.39 10.09 17.63
CA TRP A 107 1.14 10.40 16.93
C TRP A 107 1.40 11.22 15.67
N GLU A 108 2.21 12.28 15.80
CA GLU A 108 2.57 13.13 14.66
C GLU A 108 3.20 12.31 13.53
N LYS A 109 4.19 11.47 13.87
CA LYS A 109 4.85 10.59 12.89
C LYS A 109 3.87 9.61 12.24
N LEU A 110 2.98 8.98 13.04
CA LEU A 110 1.94 8.07 12.53
C LEU A 110 1.00 8.77 11.55
N ILE A 111 0.54 9.97 11.89
CA ILE A 111 -0.36 10.77 11.07
C ILE A 111 0.35 11.22 9.79
N GLN A 112 1.59 11.73 9.89
CA GLN A 112 2.36 12.17 8.74
C GLN A 112 2.56 11.06 7.70
N ILE A 113 2.97 9.87 8.14
CA ILE A 113 3.25 8.76 7.21
C ILE A 113 1.96 8.10 6.72
N ASN A 114 1.05 7.71 7.65
CA ASN A 114 -0.09 6.85 7.29
C ASN A 114 -1.30 7.62 6.76
N LEU A 115 -1.35 8.94 6.90
CA LEU A 115 -2.46 9.77 6.42
C LEU A 115 -1.97 10.88 5.49
N ILE A 116 -1.16 11.83 5.97
CA ILE A 116 -0.74 12.99 5.17
C ILE A 116 0.05 12.56 3.92
N GLY A 117 0.99 11.63 4.07
CA GLY A 117 1.78 11.12 2.94
C GLY A 117 0.90 10.51 1.85
N MET A 118 -0.15 9.78 2.24
CA MET A 118 -1.11 9.24 1.26
C MET A 118 -1.95 10.34 0.59
N LEU A 119 -2.35 11.39 1.33
CA LEU A 119 -3.03 12.55 0.74
C LEU A 119 -2.12 13.27 -0.28
N ASN A 120 -0.82 13.43 0.03
CA ASN A 120 0.16 14.01 -0.89
C ASN A 120 0.24 13.21 -2.20
N MET A 121 0.33 11.89 -2.11
CA MET A 121 0.38 11.00 -3.29
C MET A 121 -0.89 11.11 -4.14
N HIS A 122 -2.07 11.05 -3.52
CA HIS A 122 -3.33 11.21 -4.26
C HIS A 122 -3.39 12.55 -4.97
N HIS A 123 -3.08 13.64 -4.28
CA HIS A 123 -3.16 14.97 -4.82
C HIS A 123 -2.16 15.22 -5.96
N ALA A 124 -0.99 14.55 -5.96
CA ALA A 124 -0.01 14.64 -7.03
C ALA A 124 -0.38 13.80 -8.26
N VAL A 125 -1.00 12.63 -8.06
CA VAL A 125 -1.26 11.67 -9.15
C VAL A 125 -2.63 11.86 -9.80
N LEU A 126 -3.67 12.21 -9.03
CA LEU A 126 -5.04 12.30 -9.55
C LEU A 126 -5.24 13.28 -10.70
N PRO A 127 -4.61 14.47 -10.76
CA PRO A 127 -4.77 15.36 -11.91
C PRO A 127 -4.45 14.70 -13.25
N VAL A 128 -3.39 13.89 -13.30
CA VAL A 128 -2.97 13.14 -14.51
C VAL A 128 -4.02 12.10 -14.90
N MET A 129 -4.57 11.38 -13.91
CA MET A 129 -5.61 10.39 -14.15
C MET A 129 -6.93 11.02 -14.60
N VAL A 130 -7.30 12.16 -14.02
CA VAL A 130 -8.53 12.91 -14.36
C VAL A 130 -8.45 13.43 -15.79
N GLU A 131 -7.34 14.05 -16.19
CA GLU A 131 -7.11 14.54 -17.56
C GLU A 131 -7.26 13.42 -18.60
N ARG A 132 -6.78 12.22 -18.27
CA ARG A 132 -6.83 11.06 -19.16
C ARG A 132 -8.14 10.26 -19.07
N ASN A 133 -9.03 10.59 -18.16
CA ASN A 133 -10.24 9.81 -17.85
C ASN A 133 -9.94 8.31 -17.64
N HIS A 134 -8.87 8.01 -16.93
CA HIS A 134 -8.44 6.64 -16.63
C HIS A 134 -7.54 6.61 -15.38
N GLY A 135 -7.81 5.69 -14.47
CA GLY A 135 -6.95 5.47 -13.31
C GLY A 135 -7.39 4.28 -12.45
N ARG A 136 -6.43 3.69 -11.75
CA ARG A 136 -6.66 2.63 -10.77
C ARG A 136 -5.88 2.96 -9.50
N VAL A 137 -6.57 3.05 -8.38
CA VAL A 137 -5.94 3.36 -7.08
C VAL A 137 -6.24 2.27 -6.08
N VAL A 138 -5.20 1.74 -5.45
CA VAL A 138 -5.30 0.79 -4.34
C VAL A 138 -4.59 1.36 -3.13
N ASN A 139 -5.34 1.54 -2.05
CA ASN A 139 -4.82 2.00 -0.77
C ASN A 139 -4.64 0.81 0.18
N ILE A 140 -3.45 0.67 0.77
CA ILE A 140 -3.19 -0.36 1.78
C ILE A 140 -3.51 0.21 3.16
N ALA A 141 -4.63 -0.26 3.71
CA ALA A 141 -5.06 0.04 5.07
C ALA A 141 -4.54 -1.03 6.06
N SER A 142 -5.41 -1.55 6.89
CA SER A 142 -5.15 -2.65 7.84
C SER A 142 -6.47 -3.21 8.33
N ASP A 143 -6.53 -4.46 8.75
CA ASP A 143 -7.67 -4.99 9.50
C ASP A 143 -7.90 -4.23 10.82
N ALA A 144 -6.84 -3.66 11.42
CA ALA A 144 -6.97 -2.75 12.57
C ALA A 144 -7.90 -1.56 12.29
N ALA A 145 -7.98 -1.10 11.04
CA ALA A 145 -8.90 -0.03 10.61
C ALA A 145 -10.37 -0.45 10.59
N ARG A 146 -10.65 -1.75 10.53
CA ARG A 146 -12.01 -2.31 10.44
C ARG A 146 -12.58 -2.75 11.77
N VAL A 147 -11.75 -3.37 12.61
CA VAL A 147 -12.21 -4.01 13.86
C VAL A 147 -11.48 -3.50 15.11
N GLY A 148 -10.51 -2.61 14.93
CA GLY A 148 -9.61 -2.19 15.98
C GLY A 148 -8.52 -3.24 16.26
N SER A 149 -7.43 -2.79 16.85
CA SER A 149 -6.33 -3.64 17.30
C SER A 149 -5.71 -3.05 18.56
N SER A 150 -5.51 -3.89 19.57
CA SER A 150 -4.92 -3.46 20.84
C SER A 150 -3.47 -3.00 20.61
N GLY A 151 -3.16 -1.77 21.02
CA GLY A 151 -1.83 -1.19 20.86
C GLY A 151 -1.62 -0.36 19.59
N GLU A 152 -2.61 -0.26 18.68
CA GLU A 152 -2.51 0.42 17.39
C GLU A 152 -3.52 1.58 17.25
N ALA A 153 -3.93 2.24 18.33
CA ALA A 153 -5.07 3.16 18.31
C ALA A 153 -4.93 4.30 17.27
N VAL A 154 -3.78 4.99 17.24
CA VAL A 154 -3.55 6.10 16.28
C VAL A 154 -3.34 5.59 14.87
N TYR A 155 -2.62 4.48 14.71
CA TYR A 155 -2.46 3.80 13.41
C TYR A 155 -3.82 3.38 12.85
N ALA A 156 -4.65 2.70 13.65
CA ALA A 156 -6.00 2.30 13.26
C ALA A 156 -6.88 3.50 12.88
N ALA A 157 -6.76 4.63 13.58
CA ALA A 157 -7.48 5.87 13.23
C ALA A 157 -7.04 6.40 11.86
N CYS A 158 -5.72 6.46 11.57
CA CYS A 158 -5.20 6.88 10.27
C CYS A 158 -5.68 5.94 9.15
N LYS A 159 -5.51 4.63 9.34
CA LYS A 159 -5.91 3.62 8.35
C LYS A 159 -7.44 3.56 8.19
N GLY A 160 -8.22 3.82 9.25
CA GLY A 160 -9.68 3.95 9.20
C GLY A 160 -10.14 5.16 8.38
N GLY A 161 -9.43 6.28 8.50
CA GLY A 161 -9.66 7.47 7.66
C GLY A 161 -9.54 7.17 6.17
N LEU A 162 -8.62 6.30 5.77
CA LEU A 162 -8.43 5.91 4.36
C LEU A 162 -9.64 5.16 3.79
N LEU A 163 -10.37 4.41 4.60
CA LEU A 163 -11.56 3.69 4.15
C LEU A 163 -12.64 4.67 3.68
N SER A 164 -12.91 5.70 4.49
CA SER A 164 -13.89 6.75 4.16
C SER A 164 -13.40 7.65 3.04
N PHE A 165 -12.12 8.04 3.06
CA PHE A 165 -11.47 8.84 2.03
C PHE A 165 -11.57 8.17 0.64
N SER A 166 -11.20 6.88 0.55
CA SER A 166 -11.28 6.12 -0.70
C SER A 166 -12.70 6.03 -1.26
N LYS A 167 -13.71 5.82 -0.40
CA LYS A 167 -15.13 5.80 -0.80
C LYS A 167 -15.60 7.16 -1.33
N THR A 168 -15.11 8.26 -0.75
CA THR A 168 -15.40 9.60 -1.20
C THR A 168 -14.80 9.84 -2.60
N LEU A 169 -13.52 9.56 -2.79
CA LEU A 169 -12.86 9.73 -4.10
C LEU A 169 -13.47 8.82 -5.17
N ALA A 170 -13.90 7.60 -4.81
CA ALA A 170 -14.62 6.72 -5.74
C ALA A 170 -15.91 7.34 -6.27
N ARG A 171 -16.62 8.13 -5.45
CA ARG A 171 -17.82 8.90 -5.87
C ARG A 171 -17.46 10.13 -6.69
N GLU A 172 -16.47 10.91 -6.26
CA GLU A 172 -16.04 12.14 -6.93
C GLU A 172 -15.52 11.89 -8.35
N HIS A 173 -14.76 10.80 -8.55
CA HIS A 173 -14.09 10.50 -9.81
C HIS A 173 -14.72 9.35 -10.61
N SER A 174 -15.91 8.91 -10.26
CA SER A 174 -16.61 7.85 -11.00
C SER A 174 -16.78 8.15 -12.49
N ARG A 175 -17.03 9.43 -12.84
CA ARG A 175 -17.19 9.88 -14.24
C ARG A 175 -15.86 9.95 -15.00
N ASN A 176 -14.73 9.93 -14.30
CA ASN A 176 -13.39 9.93 -14.90
C ASN A 176 -12.84 8.51 -15.09
N ASN A 177 -13.67 7.47 -14.96
CA ASN A 177 -13.22 6.06 -15.06
C ASN A 177 -12.03 5.75 -14.14
N ILE A 178 -12.02 6.35 -12.93
CA ILE A 178 -11.01 6.09 -11.91
C ILE A 178 -11.65 5.25 -10.81
N THR A 179 -11.04 4.10 -10.48
CA THR A 179 -11.49 3.27 -9.37
C THR A 179 -10.59 3.44 -8.15
N PHE A 180 -11.18 3.39 -6.97
CA PHE A 180 -10.50 3.48 -5.68
C PHE A 180 -10.92 2.30 -4.82
N ASN A 181 -10.00 1.42 -4.49
CA ASN A 181 -10.26 0.29 -3.63
C ASN A 181 -9.24 0.22 -2.49
N VAL A 182 -9.60 -0.46 -1.42
CA VAL A 182 -8.77 -0.59 -0.22
C VAL A 182 -8.52 -2.06 0.06
N ILE A 183 -7.26 -2.42 0.28
CA ILE A 183 -6.86 -3.70 0.85
C ILE A 183 -6.58 -3.49 2.34
N CYS A 184 -7.12 -4.35 3.17
CA CYS A 184 -6.86 -4.41 4.61
C CYS A 184 -6.10 -5.72 4.90
N PRO A 185 -4.76 -5.68 5.00
CA PRO A 185 -3.99 -6.82 5.43
C PRO A 185 -4.32 -7.22 6.87
N GLY A 186 -4.37 -8.52 7.13
CA GLY A 186 -4.17 -9.08 8.46
C GLY A 186 -2.67 -9.19 8.80
N PRO A 187 -2.30 -9.87 9.91
CA PRO A 187 -0.92 -10.10 10.26
C PRO A 187 -0.17 -10.79 9.12
N THR A 188 0.78 -10.07 8.52
CA THR A 188 1.55 -10.50 7.35
C THR A 188 3.02 -10.57 7.70
N ASP A 189 3.71 -11.61 7.27
CA ASP A 189 5.13 -11.87 7.56
C ASP A 189 6.03 -10.88 6.81
N THR A 190 6.32 -9.77 7.46
CA THR A 190 7.08 -8.64 6.94
C THR A 190 8.00 -8.06 8.02
N ALA A 191 8.98 -7.26 7.61
CA ALA A 191 9.83 -6.52 8.54
C ALA A 191 9.02 -5.60 9.49
N LEU A 192 7.88 -5.07 9.04
CA LEU A 192 6.99 -4.26 9.88
C LEU A 192 6.42 -5.10 11.04
N LEU A 193 5.91 -6.31 10.77
CA LEU A 193 5.41 -7.22 11.80
C LEU A 193 6.55 -7.69 12.72
N ALA A 194 7.73 -7.97 12.17
CA ALA A 194 8.91 -8.32 12.96
C ALA A 194 9.25 -7.20 13.96
N GLY A 195 9.34 -5.95 13.52
CA GLY A 195 9.58 -4.80 14.40
C GLY A 195 8.51 -4.61 15.49
N VAL A 196 7.24 -4.89 15.19
CA VAL A 196 6.15 -4.88 16.16
C VAL A 196 6.33 -5.99 17.21
N THR A 197 6.75 -7.18 16.80
CA THR A 197 6.91 -8.32 17.71
C THR A 197 8.19 -8.26 18.52
N GLU A 198 9.29 -7.71 18.01
CA GLU A 198 10.57 -7.56 18.71
C GLU A 198 10.47 -6.72 19.99
N GLY A 199 9.56 -5.74 20.03
CA GLY A 199 9.28 -4.93 21.22
C GLY A 199 8.47 -5.65 22.32
N ALA A 200 7.96 -6.85 22.05
CA ALA A 200 7.17 -7.63 22.99
C ALA A 200 8.06 -8.38 24.00
N SER A 201 7.54 -8.64 25.19
CA SER A 201 8.23 -9.44 26.23
C SER A 201 8.51 -10.88 25.80
N ASN A 202 7.78 -11.41 24.83
CA ASN A 202 7.98 -12.72 24.22
C ASN A 202 7.53 -12.67 22.74
N PRO A 203 8.44 -12.39 21.80
CA PRO A 203 8.14 -12.27 20.36
C PRO A 203 7.54 -13.53 19.75
N GLU A 204 8.08 -14.70 20.09
CA GLU A 204 7.61 -15.99 19.54
C GLU A 204 6.18 -16.29 19.96
N LYS A 205 5.86 -16.11 21.23
CA LYS A 205 4.51 -16.32 21.75
C LYS A 205 3.51 -15.38 21.12
N LEU A 206 3.91 -14.12 20.86
CA LEU A 206 3.06 -13.15 20.18
C LEU A 206 2.80 -13.57 18.70
N ARG A 207 3.85 -14.01 18.01
CA ARG A 207 3.74 -14.54 16.63
C ARG A 207 2.84 -15.78 16.56
N GLU A 208 2.98 -16.70 17.51
CA GLU A 208 2.08 -17.87 17.62
C GLU A 208 0.63 -17.45 17.90
N ALA A 209 0.41 -16.42 18.75
CA ALA A 209 -0.92 -15.93 19.02
C ALA A 209 -1.58 -15.35 17.78
N PHE A 210 -0.86 -14.58 16.97
CA PHE A 210 -1.36 -14.11 15.67
C PHE A 210 -1.70 -15.28 14.74
N THR A 211 -0.79 -16.24 14.58
CA THR A 211 -1.00 -17.42 13.75
C THR A 211 -2.25 -18.20 14.17
N ARG A 212 -2.44 -18.39 15.48
CA ARG A 212 -3.60 -19.12 16.03
C ARG A 212 -4.93 -18.39 15.83
N ALA A 213 -4.90 -17.04 15.82
CA ALA A 213 -6.10 -16.24 15.63
C ALA A 213 -6.59 -16.25 14.17
N ILE A 214 -5.71 -16.57 13.20
CA ILE A 214 -6.03 -16.61 11.78
C ILE A 214 -6.67 -17.98 11.43
N PRO A 215 -7.92 -18.05 10.92
CA PRO A 215 -8.59 -19.32 10.59
C PRO A 215 -7.81 -20.21 9.61
N LEU A 216 -7.07 -19.62 8.64
CA LEU A 216 -6.20 -20.39 7.73
C LEU A 216 -4.92 -20.91 8.40
N GLY A 217 -4.68 -20.65 9.70
CA GLY A 217 -3.61 -21.22 10.50
C GLY A 217 -2.19 -20.79 10.13
N ARG A 218 -2.03 -19.70 9.41
CA ARG A 218 -0.73 -19.13 9.05
C ARG A 218 -0.79 -17.61 8.98
N LEU A 219 0.36 -16.95 9.12
CA LEU A 219 0.49 -15.54 8.77
C LEU A 219 0.29 -15.36 7.25
N GLY A 220 -0.23 -14.21 6.85
CA GLY A 220 -0.22 -13.80 5.46
C GLY A 220 1.22 -13.70 4.94
N GLN A 221 1.41 -14.00 3.67
CA GLN A 221 2.67 -13.73 2.97
C GLN A 221 2.48 -12.50 2.09
N PRO A 222 3.52 -11.71 1.79
CA PRO A 222 3.44 -10.57 0.89
C PRO A 222 2.74 -10.89 -0.44
N ASP A 223 2.95 -12.08 -1.00
CA ASP A 223 2.33 -12.53 -2.26
C ASP A 223 0.81 -12.72 -2.15
N ASP A 224 0.29 -13.07 -0.96
CA ASP A 224 -1.17 -13.13 -0.74
C ASP A 224 -1.80 -11.74 -0.98
N LEU A 225 -1.11 -10.67 -0.57
CA LEU A 225 -1.56 -9.29 -0.74
C LEU A 225 -1.33 -8.79 -2.18
N ALA A 226 -0.16 -9.09 -2.75
CA ALA A 226 0.20 -8.68 -4.12
C ALA A 226 -0.85 -9.17 -5.14
N SER A 227 -1.38 -10.37 -4.97
CA SER A 227 -2.42 -10.94 -5.84
C SER A 227 -3.71 -10.14 -5.82
N ALA A 228 -4.21 -9.76 -4.63
CA ALA A 228 -5.42 -8.96 -4.48
C ALA A 228 -5.23 -7.51 -4.96
N ILE A 229 -4.06 -6.91 -4.69
CA ILE A 229 -3.68 -5.58 -5.18
C ILE A 229 -3.69 -5.58 -6.70
N THR A 230 -3.00 -6.55 -7.32
CA THR A 230 -2.90 -6.68 -8.79
C THR A 230 -4.29 -6.85 -9.44
N PHE A 231 -5.19 -7.62 -8.80
CA PHE A 231 -6.57 -7.74 -9.27
C PHE A 231 -7.28 -6.38 -9.33
N PHE A 232 -7.24 -5.57 -8.25
CA PHE A 232 -7.90 -4.26 -8.24
C PHE A 232 -7.30 -3.25 -9.22
N LEU A 233 -6.05 -3.43 -9.65
CA LEU A 233 -5.39 -2.59 -10.65
C LEU A 233 -5.70 -3.03 -12.09
N SER A 234 -6.19 -4.25 -12.29
CA SER A 234 -6.45 -4.83 -13.60
C SER A 234 -7.80 -4.39 -14.20
N ASP A 235 -7.99 -4.63 -15.49
CA ASP A 235 -9.27 -4.43 -16.16
C ASP A 235 -10.34 -5.42 -15.70
N ASP A 236 -9.94 -6.56 -15.10
CA ASP A 236 -10.87 -7.54 -14.54
C ASP A 236 -11.64 -6.94 -13.34
N ALA A 237 -11.11 -5.91 -12.67
CA ALA A 237 -11.77 -5.15 -11.61
C ALA A 237 -12.41 -3.83 -12.10
N GLY A 238 -12.57 -3.63 -13.41
CA GLY A 238 -13.03 -2.34 -13.97
C GLY A 238 -14.39 -1.86 -13.50
N PHE A 239 -15.23 -2.74 -12.92
CA PHE A 239 -16.54 -2.40 -12.34
C PHE A 239 -16.54 -2.47 -10.81
N VAL A 240 -15.36 -2.54 -10.18
CA VAL A 240 -15.18 -2.62 -8.72
C VAL A 240 -14.56 -1.32 -8.22
N THR A 241 -15.31 -0.52 -7.46
CA THR A 241 -14.81 0.72 -6.85
C THR A 241 -15.44 0.96 -5.48
N GLY A 242 -14.75 1.69 -4.60
CA GLY A 242 -15.18 1.97 -3.24
C GLY A 242 -15.18 0.78 -2.30
N GLN A 243 -14.58 -0.35 -2.71
CA GLN A 243 -14.58 -1.57 -1.91
C GLN A 243 -13.44 -1.62 -0.91
N VAL A 244 -13.69 -2.30 0.20
CA VAL A 244 -12.72 -2.57 1.27
C VAL A 244 -12.63 -4.07 1.45
N LEU A 245 -11.51 -4.65 1.07
CA LEU A 245 -11.27 -6.09 1.12
C LEU A 245 -10.25 -6.43 2.19
N SER A 246 -10.62 -7.26 3.17
CA SER A 246 -9.66 -7.88 4.08
C SER A 246 -8.97 -9.06 3.40
N VAL A 247 -7.64 -9.05 3.42
CA VAL A 247 -6.79 -10.18 3.01
C VAL A 247 -6.06 -10.66 4.26
N SER A 248 -6.74 -11.50 5.04
CA SER A 248 -6.37 -11.80 6.43
C SER A 248 -6.51 -13.28 6.82
N GLY A 249 -6.69 -14.16 5.84
CA GLY A 249 -6.89 -15.59 6.10
C GLY A 249 -8.13 -15.91 6.95
N GLY A 250 -9.16 -15.03 6.88
CA GLY A 250 -10.39 -15.15 7.63
C GLY A 250 -10.39 -14.53 9.03
N LEU A 251 -9.31 -13.83 9.43
CA LEU A 251 -9.24 -13.15 10.73
C LEU A 251 -10.33 -12.07 10.85
N THR A 252 -10.61 -11.36 9.76
CA THR A 252 -11.66 -10.34 9.69
C THR A 252 -12.61 -10.67 8.54
N MET A 253 -13.91 -10.83 8.88
CA MET A 253 -14.98 -11.18 7.95
C MET A 253 -16.11 -10.13 8.03
N ASN A 254 -15.78 -8.87 7.78
CA ASN A 254 -16.76 -7.79 7.78
C ASN A 254 -17.22 -7.49 6.35
N GLY A 255 -18.54 -7.52 6.16
CA GLY A 255 -19.19 -7.07 4.94
C GLY A 255 -19.23 -5.55 4.80
#